data_fa648012e9153141e6209ecfb4b4eb1a
#
_entry.id   fa648012e9153141e6209ecfb4b4eb1a
#
_cell.length_a   1.000
_cell.length_b   1.000
_cell.length_c   1.000
_cell.angle_alpha   90.00
_cell.angle_beta   90.00
_cell.angle_gamma   90.00
#
_symmetry.space_group_name_H-M   'P 1'
#
loop_
_entity.id
_entity.type
_entity.pdbx_description
1 polymer ?
#
loop_
_entity_poly.entity_id
_entity_poly.type
_entity_poly.pdbx_seq_one_letter_code
_entity_poly.pdbx_strand_id
1 'polypeptide(L)'
;MNDYSEHIAIIGGGIAGLSLGCFLLRKDIKPIIFERSSQIREGGSGISISPNAINLLDKINLKENLSNEGFFPEKINFLDEDHPITSIDSRVCCISREKLVSILYKKFIELGGKVIFDHEYLSFDSDNKILNFKNDQSYKVLHLAACDGIKSKIRDDFFDTGKPVYSGYSAWRCIGQNPHKDAYLQLSSNKHLVLYPITNSLSSFVGCIKTSKENNESWIAEGSIDELIRDIGFMSENHKETVHSSN
;
A
#
# COMPACT_ATOMS: atom_id res chain seq x y z
N MET A 1 25.11 11.83 18.97
CA MET A 1 24.03 12.26 18.04
C MET A 1 24.58 12.20 16.63
N ASN A 2 23.90 11.49 15.74
CA ASN A 2 24.33 11.40 14.35
C ASN A 2 23.89 12.67 13.60
N ASP A 3 24.75 13.17 12.70
CA ASP A 3 24.49 14.42 11.97
C ASP A 3 24.03 14.12 10.54
N TYR A 4 22.78 14.47 10.27
CA TYR A 4 22.11 14.49 8.97
C TYR A 4 21.47 15.86 8.72
N SER A 5 22.11 16.94 9.21
CA SER A 5 21.58 18.31 9.14
C SER A 5 21.35 18.83 7.71
N GLU A 6 21.87 18.13 6.68
CA GLU A 6 21.59 18.44 5.27
C GLU A 6 20.52 17.53 4.66
N HIS A 7 19.95 16.58 5.42
CA HIS A 7 19.01 15.60 4.90
C HIS A 7 17.57 15.90 5.31
N ILE A 8 16.65 15.57 4.43
CA ILE A 8 15.23 15.44 4.77
C ILE A 8 15.01 14.04 5.35
N ALA A 9 14.63 13.98 6.62
CA ALA A 9 14.24 12.74 7.26
C ALA A 9 12.82 12.34 6.82
N ILE A 10 12.67 11.15 6.29
CA ILE A 10 11.39 10.56 5.92
C ILE A 10 11.07 9.46 6.94
N ILE A 11 9.94 9.56 7.62
CA ILE A 11 9.49 8.54 8.57
C ILE A 11 8.54 7.57 7.90
N GLY A 12 8.99 6.32 7.77
CA GLY A 12 8.27 5.21 7.14
C GLY A 12 8.85 4.78 5.79
N GLY A 13 9.29 3.53 5.70
CA GLY A 13 9.83 2.86 4.51
C GLY A 13 8.77 2.17 3.65
N GLY A 14 7.52 2.65 3.67
CA GLY A 14 6.44 2.18 2.81
C GLY A 14 6.46 2.82 1.41
N ILE A 15 5.41 2.54 0.61
CA ILE A 15 5.26 3.07 -0.77
C ILE A 15 5.44 4.59 -0.80
N ALA A 16 4.81 5.32 0.13
CA ALA A 16 4.88 6.78 0.17
C ALA A 16 6.31 7.29 0.43
N GLY A 17 6.97 6.77 1.48
CA GLY A 17 8.31 7.21 1.85
C GLY A 17 9.37 6.85 0.83
N LEU A 18 9.33 5.64 0.30
CA LEU A 18 10.26 5.19 -0.74
C LEU A 18 10.08 5.99 -2.05
N SER A 19 8.81 6.24 -2.45
CA SER A 19 8.53 7.08 -3.63
C SER A 19 9.03 8.50 -3.43
N LEU A 20 8.71 9.12 -2.28
CA LEU A 20 9.19 10.47 -1.97
C LEU A 20 10.73 10.52 -1.99
N GLY A 21 11.39 9.54 -1.36
CA GLY A 21 12.85 9.44 -1.33
C GLY A 21 13.45 9.37 -2.73
N CYS A 22 12.90 8.55 -3.63
CA CYS A 22 13.36 8.47 -5.02
C CYS A 22 13.20 9.80 -5.76
N PHE A 23 12.08 10.51 -5.57
CA PHE A 23 11.87 11.81 -6.23
C PHE A 23 12.76 12.90 -5.69
N LEU A 24 13.06 12.90 -4.38
CA LEU A 24 14.01 13.85 -3.78
C LEU A 24 15.42 13.64 -4.33
N LEU A 25 15.90 12.39 -4.38
CA LEU A 25 17.21 12.07 -4.96
C LEU A 25 17.35 12.54 -6.41
N ARG A 26 16.31 12.41 -7.22
CA ARG A 26 16.30 12.94 -8.60
C ARG A 26 16.32 14.46 -8.70
N LYS A 27 16.14 15.16 -7.60
CA LYS A 27 16.23 16.62 -7.50
C LYS A 27 17.46 17.07 -6.74
N ASP A 28 18.45 16.18 -6.57
CA ASP A 28 19.68 16.42 -5.81
C ASP A 28 19.43 16.84 -4.36
N ILE A 29 18.26 16.51 -3.82
CA ILE A 29 17.92 16.68 -2.41
C ILE A 29 18.29 15.38 -1.69
N LYS A 30 18.91 15.49 -0.53
CA LYS A 30 19.39 14.34 0.25
C LYS A 30 18.29 13.81 1.19
N PRO A 31 17.57 12.73 0.88
CA PRO A 31 16.66 12.06 1.82
C PRO A 31 17.41 11.03 2.66
N ILE A 32 16.87 10.77 3.86
CA ILE A 32 17.18 9.60 4.65
C ILE A 32 15.88 9.02 5.18
N ILE A 33 15.65 7.72 5.01
CA ILE A 33 14.43 7.06 5.46
C ILE A 33 14.71 6.35 6.79
N PHE A 34 13.84 6.55 7.77
CA PHE A 34 13.81 5.82 9.02
C PHE A 34 12.57 4.91 9.03
N GLU A 35 12.79 3.61 9.21
CA GLU A 35 11.75 2.59 9.22
C GLU A 35 11.75 1.88 10.59
N ARG A 36 10.56 1.73 11.19
CA ARG A 36 10.41 1.09 12.51
C ARG A 36 10.67 -0.42 12.50
N SER A 37 10.45 -1.08 11.37
CA SER A 37 10.69 -2.51 11.21
C SER A 37 12.19 -2.78 10.99
N SER A 38 12.63 -3.99 11.30
CA SER A 38 14.02 -4.44 11.06
C SER A 38 14.35 -4.66 9.59
N GLN A 39 13.33 -4.68 8.74
CA GLN A 39 13.45 -4.82 7.28
C GLN A 39 12.24 -4.21 6.58
N ILE A 40 12.31 -4.07 5.27
CA ILE A 40 11.14 -3.73 4.45
C ILE A 40 10.11 -4.86 4.61
N ARG A 41 8.87 -4.48 4.99
CA ARG A 41 7.81 -5.46 5.24
C ARG A 41 7.39 -6.12 3.94
N GLU A 42 7.48 -7.42 3.94
CA GLU A 42 6.91 -8.31 2.95
C GLU A 42 5.48 -8.69 3.36
N GLY A 43 4.62 -8.93 2.38
CA GLY A 43 3.24 -9.34 2.59
C GLY A 43 2.20 -8.25 2.28
N GLY A 44 0.98 -8.69 2.19
CA GLY A 44 -0.20 -7.89 1.85
C GLY A 44 -0.89 -8.38 0.57
N SER A 45 -2.06 -7.83 0.31
CA SER A 45 -2.84 -8.10 -0.89
C SER A 45 -2.24 -7.42 -2.12
N GLY A 46 -2.89 -7.59 -3.27
CA GLY A 46 -2.58 -6.83 -4.46
C GLY A 46 -2.86 -5.32 -4.30
N ILE A 47 -2.31 -4.56 -5.21
CA ILE A 47 -2.57 -3.13 -5.39
C ILE A 47 -2.72 -2.84 -6.88
N SER A 48 -3.63 -1.94 -7.21
CA SER A 48 -3.85 -1.45 -8.56
C SER A 48 -3.25 -0.05 -8.69
N ILE A 49 -2.32 0.10 -9.63
CA ILE A 49 -1.60 1.35 -9.91
C ILE A 49 -2.28 2.03 -11.08
N SER A 50 -2.83 3.21 -10.86
CA SER A 50 -3.52 4.00 -11.87
C SER A 50 -2.55 4.62 -12.91
N PRO A 51 -3.01 5.01 -14.09
CA PRO A 51 -2.17 5.57 -15.15
C PRO A 51 -1.36 6.79 -14.74
N ASN A 52 -1.93 7.68 -13.92
CA ASN A 52 -1.22 8.84 -13.39
C ASN A 52 -0.05 8.42 -12.47
N ALA A 53 -0.23 7.39 -11.65
CA ALA A 53 0.84 6.87 -10.81
C ALA A 53 1.90 6.13 -11.64
N ILE A 54 1.50 5.37 -12.67
CA ILE A 54 2.45 4.73 -13.63
C ILE A 54 3.31 5.82 -14.29
N ASN A 55 2.70 6.90 -14.76
CA ASN A 55 3.42 8.03 -15.37
C ASN A 55 4.38 8.74 -14.40
N LEU A 56 4.05 8.77 -13.10
CA LEU A 56 4.97 9.28 -12.09
C LEU A 56 6.13 8.32 -11.86
N LEU A 57 5.86 7.03 -11.73
CA LEU A 57 6.89 6.00 -11.53
C LEU A 57 7.82 5.87 -12.76
N ASP A 58 7.33 6.15 -13.97
CA ASP A 58 8.15 6.24 -15.17
C ASP A 58 9.21 7.34 -15.07
N LYS A 59 8.91 8.47 -14.39
CA LYS A 59 9.90 9.53 -14.14
C LYS A 59 11.08 9.09 -13.28
N ILE A 60 10.98 8.03 -12.55
CA ILE A 60 12.08 7.39 -11.82
C ILE A 60 12.53 6.06 -12.45
N ASN A 61 12.24 5.88 -13.74
CA ASN A 61 12.62 4.72 -14.57
C ASN A 61 12.12 3.38 -14.00
N LEU A 62 10.87 3.32 -13.52
CA LEU A 62 10.25 2.09 -13.00
C LEU A 62 9.21 1.48 -13.95
N LYS A 63 8.98 2.05 -15.13
CA LYS A 63 7.97 1.54 -16.08
C LYS A 63 8.27 0.10 -16.51
N GLU A 64 9.52 -0.20 -16.83
CA GLU A 64 9.94 -1.54 -17.22
C GLU A 64 9.76 -2.55 -16.08
N ASN A 65 10.12 -2.17 -14.85
CA ASN A 65 9.91 -3.01 -13.67
C ASN A 65 8.41 -3.33 -13.47
N LEU A 66 7.53 -2.34 -13.66
CA LEU A 66 6.09 -2.56 -13.58
C LEU A 66 5.58 -3.47 -14.70
N SER A 67 6.14 -3.36 -15.92
CA SER A 67 5.78 -4.22 -17.03
C SER A 67 6.21 -5.68 -16.83
N ASN A 68 7.34 -5.90 -16.17
CA ASN A 68 7.88 -7.24 -15.93
C ASN A 68 7.28 -7.94 -14.71
N GLU A 69 6.94 -7.19 -13.68
CA GLU A 69 6.51 -7.74 -12.38
C GLU A 69 5.00 -7.60 -12.12
N GLY A 70 4.32 -6.72 -12.86
CA GLY A 70 2.89 -6.48 -12.74
C GLY A 70 2.09 -7.15 -13.84
N PHE A 71 0.79 -7.13 -13.68
CA PHE A 71 -0.19 -7.59 -14.65
C PHE A 71 -1.04 -6.41 -15.14
N PHE A 72 -1.34 -6.38 -16.43
CA PHE A 72 -2.18 -5.35 -17.05
C PHE A 72 -3.47 -6.01 -17.55
N PRO A 73 -4.56 -5.97 -16.77
CA PRO A 73 -5.84 -6.50 -17.24
C PRO A 73 -6.29 -5.73 -18.48
N GLU A 74 -6.93 -6.42 -19.42
CA GLU A 74 -7.43 -5.79 -20.65
C GLU A 74 -8.65 -4.92 -20.35
N LYS A 75 -9.53 -5.41 -19.49
CA LYS A 75 -10.79 -4.74 -19.13
C LYS A 75 -11.02 -4.68 -17.62
N ILE A 76 -11.88 -3.74 -17.24
CA ILE A 76 -12.53 -3.68 -15.93
C ILE A 76 -14.01 -3.87 -16.17
N ASN A 77 -14.55 -4.98 -15.68
CA ASN A 77 -15.95 -5.36 -15.82
C ASN A 77 -16.72 -4.97 -14.55
N PHE A 78 -17.79 -4.22 -14.72
CA PHE A 78 -18.68 -3.83 -13.63
C PHE A 78 -19.93 -4.72 -13.65
N LEU A 79 -20.27 -5.26 -12.49
CA LEU A 79 -21.38 -6.17 -12.29
C LEU A 79 -22.31 -5.63 -11.21
N ASP A 80 -23.64 -5.79 -11.39
CA ASP A 80 -24.61 -5.76 -10.30
C ASP A 80 -24.93 -7.22 -9.99
N GLU A 81 -24.42 -7.72 -8.87
CA GLU A 81 -24.35 -9.16 -8.59
C GLU A 81 -23.66 -9.91 -9.75
N ASP A 82 -24.38 -10.78 -10.48
CA ASP A 82 -23.89 -11.47 -11.69
C ASP A 82 -24.28 -10.78 -13.00
N HIS A 83 -25.05 -9.69 -12.94
CA HIS A 83 -25.51 -9.01 -14.13
C HIS A 83 -24.49 -7.99 -14.63
N PRO A 84 -24.03 -8.09 -15.87
CA PRO A 84 -23.12 -7.09 -16.43
C PRO A 84 -23.77 -5.70 -16.53
N ILE A 85 -23.13 -4.69 -15.96
CA ILE A 85 -23.54 -3.28 -16.10
C ILE A 85 -22.80 -2.67 -17.29
N THR A 86 -21.47 -2.74 -17.27
CA THR A 86 -20.59 -2.16 -18.29
C THR A 86 -19.19 -2.75 -18.22
N SER A 87 -18.42 -2.50 -19.25
CA SER A 87 -17.00 -2.85 -19.31
C SER A 87 -16.22 -1.70 -19.91
N ILE A 88 -15.07 -1.39 -19.35
CA ILE A 88 -14.16 -0.34 -19.84
C ILE A 88 -12.77 -0.92 -20.08
N ASP A 89 -12.03 -0.32 -21.02
CA ASP A 89 -10.64 -0.67 -21.26
C ASP A 89 -9.81 -0.31 -20.04
N SER A 90 -9.02 -1.27 -19.60
CA SER A 90 -8.15 -1.09 -18.45
C SER A 90 -6.85 -0.41 -18.87
N ARG A 91 -6.35 0.47 -18.00
CA ARG A 91 -5.03 1.11 -18.13
C ARG A 91 -4.25 1.03 -16.82
N VAL A 92 -4.65 0.14 -15.91
CA VAL A 92 -4.02 -0.01 -14.61
C VAL A 92 -2.98 -1.11 -14.66
N CYS A 93 -1.96 -1.00 -13.81
CA CYS A 93 -1.03 -2.09 -13.50
C CYS A 93 -1.42 -2.68 -12.16
N CYS A 94 -1.73 -3.96 -12.12
CA CYS A 94 -2.03 -4.71 -10.91
C CYS A 94 -0.78 -5.49 -10.49
N ILE A 95 -0.39 -5.40 -9.22
CA ILE A 95 0.84 -6.01 -8.72
C ILE A 95 0.64 -6.36 -7.23
N SER A 96 1.38 -7.32 -6.71
CA SER A 96 1.40 -7.49 -5.25
C SER A 96 2.04 -6.27 -4.58
N ARG A 97 1.50 -5.86 -3.42
CA ARG A 97 2.03 -4.74 -2.66
C ARG A 97 3.50 -4.95 -2.28
N GLU A 98 3.85 -6.17 -1.94
CA GLU A 98 5.22 -6.60 -1.63
C GLU A 98 6.18 -6.31 -2.78
N LYS A 99 5.81 -6.73 -4.00
CA LYS A 99 6.61 -6.50 -5.20
C LYS A 99 6.80 -5.01 -5.48
N LEU A 100 5.74 -4.21 -5.37
CA LEU A 100 5.84 -2.77 -5.57
C LEU A 100 6.78 -2.12 -4.56
N VAL A 101 6.69 -2.49 -3.28
CA VAL A 101 7.59 -1.97 -2.24
C VAL A 101 9.03 -2.39 -2.50
N SER A 102 9.26 -3.65 -2.89
CA SER A 102 10.59 -4.17 -3.24
C SER A 102 11.21 -3.41 -4.43
N ILE A 103 10.44 -3.16 -5.48
CA ILE A 103 10.87 -2.38 -6.65
C ILE A 103 11.27 -0.96 -6.23
N LEU A 104 10.43 -0.28 -5.43
CA LEU A 104 10.71 1.06 -4.94
C LEU A 104 11.94 1.10 -4.03
N TYR A 105 12.09 0.13 -3.15
CA TYR A 105 13.25 0.03 -2.26
C TYR A 105 14.55 -0.16 -3.05
N LYS A 106 14.57 -1.10 -4.00
CA LYS A 106 15.73 -1.33 -4.88
C LYS A 106 16.09 -0.05 -5.64
N LYS A 107 15.09 0.64 -6.19
CA LYS A 107 15.32 1.91 -6.90
C LYS A 107 15.87 3.00 -5.97
N PHE A 108 15.35 3.10 -4.75
CA PHE A 108 15.85 4.07 -3.77
C PHE A 108 17.33 3.84 -3.43
N ILE A 109 17.73 2.59 -3.22
CA ILE A 109 19.13 2.21 -2.95
C ILE A 109 20.01 2.43 -4.19
N GLU A 110 19.54 2.08 -5.39
CA GLU A 110 20.23 2.34 -6.67
C GLU A 110 20.54 3.82 -6.88
N LEU A 111 19.64 4.71 -6.47
CA LEU A 111 19.81 6.15 -6.53
C LEU A 111 20.72 6.71 -5.42
N GLY A 112 21.30 5.87 -4.58
CA GLY A 112 22.17 6.26 -3.47
C GLY A 112 21.45 6.59 -2.18
N GLY A 113 20.17 6.25 -2.06
CA GLY A 113 19.38 6.45 -0.84
C GLY A 113 19.78 5.52 0.30
N LYS A 114 19.47 5.91 1.52
CA LYS A 114 19.75 5.15 2.74
C LYS A 114 18.48 4.95 3.57
N VAL A 115 18.24 3.72 4.01
CA VAL A 115 17.21 3.37 4.98
C VAL A 115 17.88 2.95 6.29
N ILE A 116 17.43 3.50 7.40
CA ILE A 116 17.82 3.12 8.75
C ILE A 116 16.64 2.38 9.37
N PHE A 117 16.83 1.10 9.62
CA PHE A 117 15.82 0.21 10.21
C PHE A 117 15.82 0.29 11.74
N ASP A 118 14.82 -0.33 12.38
CA ASP A 118 14.63 -0.38 13.84
C ASP A 118 14.50 1.02 14.48
N HIS A 119 13.95 1.98 13.71
CA HIS A 119 13.81 3.37 14.14
C HIS A 119 12.33 3.80 14.16
N GLU A 120 11.66 3.52 15.28
CA GLU A 120 10.30 4.00 15.52
C GLU A 120 10.33 5.44 16.05
N TYR A 121 9.67 6.34 15.34
CA TYR A 121 9.56 7.77 15.70
C TYR A 121 9.03 7.96 17.12
N LEU A 122 9.71 8.79 17.89
CA LEU A 122 9.31 9.21 19.24
C LEU A 122 8.84 10.67 19.26
N SER A 123 9.70 11.61 18.83
CA SER A 123 9.40 13.03 18.82
C SER A 123 10.33 13.80 17.87
N PHE A 124 9.93 15.02 17.51
CA PHE A 124 10.77 15.93 16.74
C PHE A 124 10.78 17.32 17.37
N ASP A 125 11.95 17.79 17.78
CA ASP A 125 12.18 19.15 18.19
C ASP A 125 12.36 20.01 16.93
N SER A 126 11.34 20.79 16.58
CA SER A 126 11.32 21.61 15.37
C SER A 126 12.30 22.79 15.42
N ASP A 127 12.65 23.29 16.61
CA ASP A 127 13.51 24.45 16.77
C ASP A 127 14.99 24.05 16.61
N ASN A 128 15.39 22.96 17.28
CA ASN A 128 16.73 22.43 17.24
C ASN A 128 16.97 21.44 16.09
N LYS A 129 15.90 21.04 15.36
CA LYS A 129 15.93 20.06 14.27
C LYS A 129 16.42 18.68 14.75
N ILE A 130 16.03 18.27 15.95
CA ILE A 130 16.42 16.99 16.56
C ILE A 130 15.27 16.00 16.46
N LEU A 131 15.52 14.90 15.78
CA LEU A 131 14.63 13.76 15.61
C LEU A 131 15.02 12.66 16.60
N ASN A 132 14.07 12.24 17.43
CA ASN A 132 14.28 11.22 18.46
C ASN A 132 13.48 9.95 18.16
N PHE A 133 14.04 8.80 18.48
CA PHE A 133 13.48 7.48 18.29
C PHE A 133 13.33 6.71 19.59
N LYS A 134 12.44 5.70 19.62
CA LYS A 134 12.18 4.87 20.82
C LYS A 134 13.36 4.00 21.25
N ASN A 135 14.35 3.82 20.38
CA ASN A 135 15.59 3.09 20.68
C ASN A 135 16.70 3.99 21.24
N ASP A 136 16.34 5.15 21.80
CA ASP A 136 17.24 6.13 22.41
C ASP A 136 18.23 6.79 21.41
N GLN A 137 18.03 6.59 20.12
CA GLN A 137 18.84 7.26 19.09
C GLN A 137 18.26 8.63 18.76
N SER A 138 19.16 9.58 18.50
CA SER A 138 18.80 10.96 18.11
C SER A 138 19.63 11.42 16.91
N TYR A 139 18.99 12.15 16.02
CA TYR A 139 19.56 12.62 14.77
C TYR A 139 19.25 14.10 14.55
N LYS A 140 20.26 14.87 14.15
CA LYS A 140 20.04 16.22 13.64
C LYS A 140 19.69 16.13 12.16
N VAL A 141 18.56 16.75 11.73
CA VAL A 141 18.06 16.67 10.36
C VAL A 141 17.65 18.06 9.86
N LEU A 142 17.54 18.24 8.54
CA LEU A 142 17.14 19.52 7.95
C LEU A 142 15.62 19.72 8.09
N HIS A 143 14.85 18.75 7.63
CA HIS A 143 13.39 18.72 7.67
C HIS A 143 12.87 17.34 7.97
N LEU A 144 11.59 17.25 8.36
CA LEU A 144 10.87 16.02 8.61
C LEU A 144 9.73 15.85 7.60
N ALA A 145 9.62 14.67 6.98
CA ALA A 145 8.51 14.26 6.13
C ALA A 145 7.80 13.06 6.75
N ALA A 146 6.50 13.20 7.03
CA ALA A 146 5.68 12.15 7.60
C ALA A 146 5.14 11.22 6.52
N CYS A 147 5.60 9.95 6.53
CA CYS A 147 5.12 8.85 5.70
C CYS A 147 4.79 7.61 6.58
N ASP A 148 4.46 7.84 7.85
CA ASP A 148 4.28 6.86 8.92
C ASP A 148 2.87 6.21 8.94
N GLY A 149 2.05 6.52 7.93
CA GLY A 149 0.79 5.84 7.64
C GLY A 149 -0.41 6.36 8.43
N ILE A 150 -1.50 5.57 8.45
CA ILE A 150 -2.78 6.01 9.00
C ILE A 150 -2.73 6.31 10.50
N LYS A 151 -1.89 5.59 11.26
CA LYS A 151 -1.64 5.81 12.70
C LYS A 151 -0.46 6.76 12.92
N SER A 152 -0.34 7.79 12.07
CA SER A 152 0.75 8.75 12.11
C SER A 152 0.81 9.47 13.46
N LYS A 153 1.89 9.24 14.19
CA LYS A 153 2.19 9.99 15.42
C LYS A 153 2.64 11.41 15.11
N ILE A 154 3.33 11.62 13.99
CA ILE A 154 3.76 12.95 13.57
C ILE A 154 2.55 13.85 13.30
N ARG A 155 1.49 13.31 12.66
CA ARG A 155 0.24 14.05 12.48
C ARG A 155 -0.35 14.46 13.83
N ASP A 156 -0.35 13.55 14.81
CA ASP A 156 -0.91 13.82 16.13
C ASP A 156 -0.06 14.82 16.92
N ASP A 157 1.26 14.87 16.72
CA ASP A 157 2.17 15.79 17.38
C ASP A 157 2.11 17.23 16.81
N PHE A 158 1.81 17.40 15.51
CA PHE A 158 1.93 18.69 14.82
C PHE A 158 0.61 19.25 14.28
N PHE A 159 -0.45 18.44 14.21
CA PHE A 159 -1.71 18.85 13.60
C PHE A 159 -2.89 18.42 14.45
N ASP A 160 -3.76 19.36 14.79
CA ASP A 160 -5.02 19.08 15.50
C ASP A 160 -6.08 18.58 14.49
N THR A 161 -5.86 17.40 13.94
CA THR A 161 -6.76 16.80 12.93
C THR A 161 -7.70 15.74 13.49
N GLY A 162 -7.62 15.49 14.81
CA GLY A 162 -8.36 14.41 15.46
C GLY A 162 -7.83 13.02 15.10
N LYS A 163 -8.39 12.02 15.76
CA LYS A 163 -8.05 10.61 15.48
C LYS A 163 -8.80 10.08 14.24
N PRO A 164 -8.27 9.10 13.53
CA PRO A 164 -9.03 8.40 12.49
C PRO A 164 -10.37 7.89 13.03
N VAL A 165 -11.44 8.09 12.25
CA VAL A 165 -12.78 7.63 12.60
C VAL A 165 -13.11 6.41 11.77
N TYR A 166 -13.64 5.36 12.39
CA TYR A 166 -14.11 4.18 11.70
C TYR A 166 -15.20 4.55 10.69
N SER A 167 -15.01 4.15 9.43
CA SER A 167 -15.90 4.51 8.33
C SER A 167 -17.22 3.73 8.29
N GLY A 168 -17.37 2.69 9.12
CA GLY A 168 -18.48 1.74 9.06
C GLY A 168 -18.27 0.64 8.02
N TYR A 169 -17.07 0.50 7.46
CA TYR A 169 -16.73 -0.54 6.50
C TYR A 169 -15.48 -1.31 6.91
N SER A 170 -15.52 -2.62 6.69
CA SER A 170 -14.36 -3.52 6.83
C SER A 170 -14.03 -4.15 5.49
N ALA A 171 -12.77 -4.54 5.29
CA ALA A 171 -12.29 -5.13 4.06
C ALA A 171 -11.68 -6.51 4.30
N TRP A 172 -12.28 -7.54 3.71
CA TRP A 172 -11.68 -8.85 3.52
C TRP A 172 -10.69 -8.81 2.36
N ARG A 173 -9.57 -9.50 2.49
CA ARG A 173 -8.56 -9.58 1.43
C ARG A 173 -7.95 -10.96 1.38
N CYS A 174 -7.78 -11.49 0.17
CA CYS A 174 -7.03 -12.72 -0.05
C CYS A 174 -6.35 -12.70 -1.43
N ILE A 175 -5.46 -13.66 -1.63
CA ILE A 175 -4.85 -13.96 -2.92
C ILE A 175 -5.17 -15.43 -3.20
N GLY A 176 -5.70 -15.70 -4.38
CA GLY A 176 -6.03 -17.05 -4.82
C GLY A 176 -5.70 -17.26 -6.29
N GLN A 177 -6.07 -18.41 -6.82
CA GLN A 177 -5.88 -18.75 -8.23
C GLN A 177 -6.57 -17.72 -9.13
N ASN A 178 -5.96 -17.46 -10.28
CA ASN A 178 -6.50 -16.55 -11.28
C ASN A 178 -6.85 -17.29 -12.57
N PRO A 179 -8.14 -17.54 -12.83
CA PRO A 179 -8.60 -18.07 -14.10
C PRO A 179 -8.86 -16.97 -15.15
N HIS A 180 -8.80 -15.68 -14.76
CA HIS A 180 -9.25 -14.56 -15.58
C HIS A 180 -8.09 -13.61 -15.95
N LYS A 181 -8.24 -12.95 -17.11
CA LYS A 181 -7.31 -11.89 -17.55
C LYS A 181 -7.82 -10.48 -17.24
N ASP A 182 -9.09 -10.36 -16.90
CA ASP A 182 -9.76 -9.10 -16.64
C ASP A 182 -9.91 -8.82 -15.13
N ALA A 183 -10.14 -7.57 -14.81
CA ALA A 183 -10.56 -7.16 -13.47
C ALA A 183 -12.09 -7.12 -13.38
N TYR A 184 -12.64 -7.42 -12.21
CA TYR A 184 -14.08 -7.43 -11.93
C TYR A 184 -14.40 -6.60 -10.71
N LEU A 185 -15.39 -5.74 -10.82
CA LEU A 185 -15.96 -4.95 -9.74
C LEU A 185 -17.44 -5.28 -9.61
N GLN A 186 -17.80 -6.09 -8.62
CA GLN A 186 -19.18 -6.38 -8.26
C GLN A 186 -19.69 -5.33 -7.29
N LEU A 187 -20.79 -4.67 -7.63
CA LEU A 187 -21.44 -3.64 -6.84
C LEU A 187 -22.71 -4.21 -6.20
N SER A 188 -23.00 -3.80 -4.97
CA SER A 188 -24.24 -4.13 -4.24
C SER A 188 -24.50 -3.05 -3.18
N SER A 189 -25.69 -3.00 -2.60
CA SER A 189 -26.15 -1.90 -1.75
C SER A 189 -25.30 -1.60 -0.51
N ASN A 190 -24.60 -2.57 0.07
CA ASN A 190 -23.79 -2.36 1.28
C ASN A 190 -22.41 -3.01 1.19
N LYS A 191 -22.02 -3.40 -0.01
CA LYS A 191 -20.73 -4.03 -0.28
C LYS A 191 -20.27 -3.76 -1.70
N HIS A 192 -18.96 -3.83 -1.91
CA HIS A 192 -18.38 -3.97 -3.25
C HIS A 192 -17.22 -4.96 -3.19
N LEU A 193 -17.14 -5.80 -4.21
CA LEU A 193 -16.10 -6.82 -4.34
C LEU A 193 -15.25 -6.49 -5.53
N VAL A 194 -13.94 -6.55 -5.34
CA VAL A 194 -12.98 -6.26 -6.40
C VAL A 194 -12.07 -7.48 -6.57
N LEU A 195 -11.98 -7.96 -7.79
CA LEU A 195 -11.09 -9.03 -8.19
C LEU A 195 -10.21 -8.54 -9.33
N TYR A 196 -8.91 -8.71 -9.21
CA TYR A 196 -7.99 -8.36 -10.29
C TYR A 196 -6.76 -9.26 -10.31
N PRO A 197 -6.31 -9.67 -11.50
CA PRO A 197 -5.10 -10.46 -11.66
C PRO A 197 -3.88 -9.66 -11.22
N ILE A 198 -2.95 -10.30 -10.52
CA ILE A 198 -1.64 -9.73 -10.13
C ILE A 198 -0.50 -10.47 -10.80
N THR A 199 -0.76 -11.68 -11.30
CA THR A 199 0.11 -12.47 -12.19
C THR A 199 -0.76 -13.26 -13.17
N ASN A 200 -0.16 -14.05 -14.03
CA ASN A 200 -0.90 -14.98 -14.90
C ASN A 200 -1.64 -16.09 -14.14
N SER A 201 -1.27 -16.37 -12.89
CA SER A 201 -1.79 -17.47 -12.09
C SER A 201 -2.47 -17.04 -10.79
N LEU A 202 -2.33 -15.78 -10.38
CA LEU A 202 -2.83 -15.28 -9.11
C LEU A 202 -3.66 -14.00 -9.29
N SER A 203 -4.76 -13.94 -8.57
CA SER A 203 -5.58 -12.74 -8.41
C SER A 203 -5.64 -12.29 -6.95
N SER A 204 -5.78 -10.98 -6.77
CA SER A 204 -6.12 -10.38 -5.50
C SER A 204 -7.61 -10.12 -5.44
N PHE A 205 -8.23 -10.58 -4.35
CA PHE A 205 -9.61 -10.30 -3.99
C PHE A 205 -9.68 -9.28 -2.85
N VAL A 206 -10.60 -8.34 -2.95
CA VAL A 206 -10.92 -7.37 -1.89
C VAL A 206 -12.44 -7.25 -1.78
N GLY A 207 -13.00 -7.62 -0.64
CA GLY A 207 -14.43 -7.48 -0.34
C GLY A 207 -14.65 -6.42 0.74
N CYS A 208 -15.15 -5.24 0.37
CA CYS A 208 -15.53 -4.20 1.32
C CYS A 208 -16.99 -4.37 1.70
N ILE A 209 -17.28 -4.48 2.99
CA ILE A 209 -18.62 -4.68 3.54
C ILE A 209 -18.93 -3.64 4.60
N LYS A 210 -20.17 -3.19 4.63
CA LYS A 210 -20.67 -2.35 5.72
C LYS A 210 -20.85 -3.19 6.98
N THR A 211 -20.25 -2.77 8.08
CA THR A 211 -20.37 -3.45 9.37
C THR A 211 -20.28 -2.47 10.52
N SER A 212 -21.08 -2.71 11.57
CA SER A 212 -20.98 -1.94 12.81
C SER A 212 -19.86 -2.41 13.74
N LYS A 213 -19.27 -3.57 13.43
CA LYS A 213 -18.19 -4.16 14.23
C LYS A 213 -16.87 -3.55 13.78
N GLU A 214 -16.31 -2.67 14.60
CA GLU A 214 -14.94 -2.19 14.42
C GLU A 214 -13.97 -3.34 14.69
N ASN A 215 -13.26 -3.77 13.66
CA ASN A 215 -12.19 -4.74 13.79
C ASN A 215 -10.87 -4.00 13.97
N ASN A 216 -9.95 -4.59 14.73
CA ASN A 216 -8.59 -4.05 14.82
C ASN A 216 -7.98 -3.96 13.43
N GLU A 217 -7.59 -2.74 13.05
CA GLU A 217 -6.92 -2.49 11.79
C GLU A 217 -5.57 -3.24 11.75
N SER A 218 -5.48 -4.22 10.87
CA SER A 218 -4.29 -5.07 10.74
C SER A 218 -4.12 -5.52 9.29
N TRP A 219 -2.89 -5.51 8.82
CA TRP A 219 -2.51 -6.10 7.53
C TRP A 219 -2.22 -7.60 7.62
N ILE A 220 -2.13 -8.12 8.86
CA ILE A 220 -1.74 -9.50 9.18
C ILE A 220 -2.80 -10.22 10.02
N ALA A 221 -3.98 -9.61 10.23
CA ALA A 221 -5.07 -10.33 10.88
C ALA A 221 -5.57 -11.41 9.93
N GLU A 222 -5.54 -12.64 10.40
CA GLU A 222 -6.05 -13.79 9.68
C GLU A 222 -7.55 -13.96 9.96
N GLY A 223 -8.29 -14.41 8.95
CA GLY A 223 -9.68 -14.80 9.04
C GLY A 223 -9.89 -16.06 8.22
N SER A 224 -10.93 -16.83 8.53
CA SER A 224 -11.25 -18.03 7.77
C SER A 224 -12.02 -17.71 6.49
N ILE A 225 -11.88 -18.56 5.47
CA ILE A 225 -12.66 -18.49 4.23
C ILE A 225 -14.16 -18.57 4.53
N ASP A 226 -14.57 -19.41 5.50
CA ASP A 226 -15.98 -19.54 5.90
C ASP A 226 -16.54 -18.25 6.50
N GLU A 227 -15.74 -17.53 7.29
CA GLU A 227 -16.13 -16.22 7.81
C GLU A 227 -16.25 -15.19 6.70
N LEU A 228 -15.30 -15.15 5.77
CA LEU A 228 -15.34 -14.29 4.60
C LEU A 228 -16.60 -14.55 3.77
N ILE A 229 -16.90 -15.83 3.44
CA ILE A 229 -18.07 -16.19 2.67
C ILE A 229 -19.37 -15.80 3.40
N ARG A 230 -19.44 -16.05 4.69
CA ARG A 230 -20.61 -15.69 5.52
C ARG A 230 -20.82 -14.17 5.54
N ASP A 231 -19.77 -13.40 5.75
CA ASP A 231 -19.84 -11.94 5.89
C ASP A 231 -20.16 -11.25 4.56
N ILE A 232 -19.61 -11.76 3.47
CA ILE A 232 -19.85 -11.21 2.13
C ILE A 232 -21.20 -11.68 1.57
N GLY A 233 -21.60 -12.93 1.85
CA GLY A 233 -22.79 -13.54 1.27
C GLY A 233 -22.62 -13.77 -0.23
N PHE A 234 -23.51 -13.20 -1.07
CA PHE A 234 -23.45 -13.44 -2.51
C PHE A 234 -22.17 -12.89 -3.15
N MET A 235 -21.51 -13.73 -3.92
CA MET A 235 -20.38 -13.43 -4.79
C MET A 235 -20.63 -14.03 -6.17
N SER A 236 -20.21 -13.33 -7.23
CA SER A 236 -20.23 -13.92 -8.57
C SER A 236 -19.24 -15.11 -8.66
N GLU A 237 -19.45 -16.00 -9.62
CA GLU A 237 -18.61 -17.19 -9.79
C GLU A 237 -17.12 -16.82 -9.95
N ASN A 238 -16.83 -15.73 -10.67
CA ASN A 238 -15.47 -15.24 -10.86
C ASN A 238 -14.75 -14.94 -9.52
N HIS A 239 -15.48 -14.37 -8.54
CA HIS A 239 -14.93 -14.08 -7.21
C HIS A 239 -14.79 -15.33 -6.35
N LYS A 240 -15.78 -16.26 -6.42
CA LYS A 240 -15.80 -17.50 -5.62
C LYS A 240 -14.58 -18.37 -5.88
N GLU A 241 -14.22 -18.57 -7.15
CA GLU A 241 -13.09 -19.42 -7.52
C GLU A 241 -11.78 -18.95 -6.89
N THR A 242 -11.51 -17.64 -6.96
CA THR A 242 -10.33 -17.06 -6.33
C THR A 242 -10.37 -17.18 -4.80
N VAL A 243 -11.52 -16.94 -4.17
CA VAL A 243 -11.68 -17.03 -2.72
C VAL A 243 -11.49 -18.45 -2.22
N HIS A 244 -12.10 -19.44 -2.87
CA HIS A 244 -11.98 -20.86 -2.47
C HIS A 244 -10.56 -21.43 -2.66
N SER A 245 -9.79 -20.87 -3.57
CA SER A 245 -8.40 -21.28 -3.82
C SER A 245 -7.36 -20.50 -2.99
N SER A 246 -7.82 -19.56 -2.17
CA SER A 246 -6.91 -18.77 -1.29
C SER A 246 -6.49 -19.60 -0.07
N ASN A 247 -5.27 -19.34 0.39
CA ASN A 247 -4.71 -19.92 1.61
C ASN A 247 -4.93 -18.97 2.79
#